data_55e1ffefa5b5e913a968157b5878b819
#
_entry.id   55e1ffefa5b5e913a968157b5878b819
#
_cell.length_a   1.000
_cell.length_b   1.000
_cell.length_c   1.000
_cell.angle_alpha   90.00
_cell.angle_beta   90.00
_cell.angle_gamma   90.00
#
_symmetry.space_group_name_H-M   'P 1'
#
loop_
_entity.id
_entity.type
_entity.pdbx_description
1 polymer ?
#
loop_
_entity_poly.entity_id
_entity_poly.type
_entity_poly.pdbx_seq_one_letter_code
_entity_poly.pdbx_strand_id
1 'polypeptide(L)'
;MTSPQGERSSGSWEFLAIDAPHRFEVLDSFVDDSGQPLEGFPAMRMAFVFEASGDGTRMVNTSYFSSAEALEQVVAMGAIEGTKMAMSQLDAVLQDLRDYAQGKGTRVELLDDTHVRITRLVNGPRELVWRAHHDAELVKKWMLGPDGWEMTESVVGTKPGDTYRNSWAPVGDTEGEPFGFEGEVLLVDAPRRAVTTERMQGTKGPQTLNDLNLYEEDGATLVTVLIEYPDKETRDMILATGMADGMEESFARLEREVLSPSSCS
;
A
#
# COMPACT_ATOMS: atom_id res chain seq x y z
N MET A 1 -8.41 12.85 5.54
CA MET A 1 -7.81 13.14 6.87
C MET A 1 -8.92 13.27 7.88
N THR A 2 -8.73 12.81 9.10
CA THR A 2 -9.74 12.93 10.17
C THR A 2 -9.15 13.77 11.30
N SER A 3 -9.84 14.82 11.72
CA SER A 3 -9.41 15.66 12.83
C SER A 3 -9.57 14.93 14.16
N PRO A 4 -8.92 15.37 15.26
CA PRO A 4 -9.14 14.82 16.61
C PRO A 4 -10.60 14.91 17.08
N GLN A 5 -11.40 15.78 16.46
CA GLN A 5 -12.83 15.96 16.72
C GLN A 5 -13.71 15.06 15.84
N GLY A 6 -13.10 14.23 14.96
CA GLY A 6 -13.82 13.31 14.07
C GLY A 6 -14.30 13.93 12.76
N GLU A 7 -13.94 15.18 12.45
CA GLU A 7 -14.29 15.81 11.18
C GLU A 7 -13.40 15.23 10.05
N ARG A 8 -14.04 14.83 8.97
CA ARG A 8 -13.33 14.34 7.77
C ARG A 8 -13.12 15.48 6.79
N SER A 9 -11.90 15.58 6.26
CA SER A 9 -11.57 16.45 5.14
C SER A 9 -10.81 15.64 4.09
N SER A 10 -11.14 15.85 2.82
CA SER A 10 -10.47 15.26 1.68
C SER A 10 -9.71 16.33 0.91
N GLY A 11 -8.54 15.99 0.41
CA GLY A 11 -7.72 16.85 -0.44
C GLY A 11 -7.28 16.08 -1.68
N SER A 12 -7.00 16.79 -2.75
CA SER A 12 -6.43 16.24 -3.98
C SER A 12 -5.17 17.00 -4.38
N TRP A 13 -4.21 16.28 -4.95
CA TRP A 13 -3.02 16.85 -5.55
C TRP A 13 -3.02 16.58 -7.06
N GLU A 14 -2.96 17.66 -7.84
CA GLU A 14 -2.67 17.58 -9.26
C GLU A 14 -1.19 17.90 -9.46
N PHE A 15 -0.42 16.98 -10.05
CA PHE A 15 1.00 17.20 -10.32
C PHE A 15 1.17 18.15 -11.51
N LEU A 16 1.76 19.31 -11.27
CA LEU A 16 2.06 20.31 -12.30
C LEU A 16 3.43 20.10 -12.94
N ALA A 17 4.42 19.65 -12.18
CA ALA A 17 5.76 19.35 -12.64
C ALA A 17 6.43 18.32 -11.73
N ILE A 18 7.27 17.45 -12.30
CA ILE A 18 8.13 16.50 -11.59
C ILE A 18 9.51 16.54 -12.23
N ASP A 19 10.53 16.78 -11.41
CA ASP A 19 11.96 16.71 -11.73
C ASP A 19 12.64 15.86 -10.65
N ALA A 20 12.49 14.55 -10.79
CA ALA A 20 12.98 13.59 -9.81
C ALA A 20 14.52 13.49 -9.83
N PRO A 21 15.19 13.35 -8.69
CA PRO A 21 14.65 13.35 -7.31
C PRO A 21 14.64 14.76 -6.66
N HIS A 22 14.76 15.84 -7.42
CA HIS A 22 15.10 17.17 -6.92
C HIS A 22 13.89 18.04 -6.60
N ARG A 23 12.79 17.88 -7.34
CA ARG A 23 11.65 18.79 -7.23
C ARG A 23 10.36 18.18 -7.75
N PHE A 24 9.23 18.56 -7.11
CA PHE A 24 7.92 18.48 -7.73
C PHE A 24 7.06 19.68 -7.35
N GLU A 25 6.03 19.95 -8.18
CA GLU A 25 5.01 20.95 -7.92
C GLU A 25 3.64 20.33 -8.04
N VAL A 26 2.74 20.73 -7.13
CA VAL A 26 1.35 20.31 -7.12
C VAL A 26 0.40 21.48 -6.97
N LEU A 27 -0.81 21.30 -7.48
CA LEU A 27 -1.97 22.09 -7.12
C LEU A 27 -2.72 21.30 -6.04
N ASP A 28 -2.75 21.86 -4.83
CA ASP A 28 -3.43 21.29 -3.66
C ASP A 28 -4.82 21.89 -3.55
N SER A 29 -5.85 21.04 -3.44
CA SER A 29 -7.24 21.45 -3.36
C SER A 29 -7.99 20.67 -2.31
N PHE A 30 -8.85 21.33 -1.53
CA PHE A 30 -9.86 20.65 -0.75
C PHE A 30 -10.97 20.16 -1.68
N VAL A 31 -11.38 18.91 -1.50
CA VAL A 31 -12.40 18.26 -2.33
C VAL A 31 -13.53 17.68 -1.48
N ASP A 32 -14.70 17.56 -2.07
CA ASP A 32 -15.83 16.84 -1.50
C ASP A 32 -15.67 15.31 -1.67
N ASP A 33 -16.65 14.55 -1.17
CA ASP A 33 -16.65 13.08 -1.27
C ASP A 33 -16.73 12.57 -2.72
N SER A 34 -17.09 13.42 -3.69
CA SER A 34 -17.06 13.10 -5.12
C SER A 34 -15.76 13.48 -5.82
N GLY A 35 -14.79 14.07 -5.09
CA GLY A 35 -13.52 14.53 -5.61
C GLY A 35 -13.57 15.91 -6.30
N GLN A 36 -14.67 16.65 -6.18
CA GLN A 36 -14.78 17.98 -6.75
C GLN A 36 -14.25 19.05 -5.79
N PRO A 37 -13.56 20.09 -6.29
CA PRO A 37 -13.05 21.18 -5.47
C PRO A 37 -14.18 21.86 -4.66
N LEU A 38 -13.91 22.10 -3.36
CA LEU A 38 -14.83 22.77 -2.47
C LEU A 38 -14.91 24.27 -2.78
N GLU A 39 -16.12 24.80 -2.90
CA GLU A 39 -16.36 26.25 -3.05
C GLU A 39 -15.81 27.00 -1.81
N GLY A 40 -15.19 28.16 -2.04
CA GLY A 40 -14.63 29.00 -0.98
C GLY A 40 -13.21 28.61 -0.52
N PHE A 41 -12.66 27.53 -1.04
CA PHE A 41 -11.29 27.10 -0.80
C PHE A 41 -10.51 27.08 -2.12
N PRO A 42 -9.86 28.21 -2.50
CA PRO A 42 -9.10 28.26 -3.74
C PRO A 42 -7.93 27.28 -3.68
N ALA A 43 -7.70 26.61 -4.79
CA ALA A 43 -6.54 25.72 -4.93
C ALA A 43 -5.23 26.46 -4.68
N MET A 44 -4.29 25.80 -4.01
CA MET A 44 -3.00 26.35 -3.63
C MET A 44 -1.88 25.64 -4.36
N ARG A 45 -1.02 26.38 -5.06
CA ARG A 45 0.18 25.80 -5.66
C ARG A 45 1.23 25.58 -4.57
N MET A 46 1.80 24.37 -4.53
CA MET A 46 2.90 24.02 -3.64
C MET A 46 4.10 23.53 -4.46
N ALA A 47 5.29 23.96 -4.08
CA ALA A 47 6.55 23.48 -4.65
C ALA A 47 7.38 22.81 -3.55
N PHE A 48 7.85 21.60 -3.84
CA PHE A 48 8.73 20.84 -2.95
C PHE A 48 10.09 20.72 -3.64
N VAL A 49 11.14 21.15 -2.95
CA VAL A 49 12.53 21.09 -3.42
C VAL A 49 13.34 20.26 -2.44
N PHE A 50 14.15 19.36 -2.95
CA PHE A 50 14.99 18.45 -2.17
C PHE A 50 16.46 18.73 -2.52
N GLU A 51 17.24 19.08 -1.51
CA GLU A 51 18.66 19.41 -1.63
C GLU A 51 19.49 18.52 -0.70
N ALA A 52 20.61 18.01 -1.19
CA ALA A 52 21.55 17.31 -0.34
C ALA A 52 22.08 18.23 0.77
N SER A 53 22.12 17.76 2.00
CA SER A 53 22.58 18.52 3.16
C SER A 53 23.32 17.61 4.15
N GLY A 54 24.63 17.57 4.08
CA GLY A 54 25.44 16.59 4.81
C GLY A 54 25.07 15.16 4.39
N ASP A 55 24.78 14.29 5.37
CA ASP A 55 24.34 12.90 5.15
C ASP A 55 22.81 12.78 5.00
N GLY A 56 22.10 13.90 4.92
CA GLY A 56 20.65 13.96 4.82
C GLY A 56 20.16 14.78 3.63
N THR A 57 18.84 15.01 3.62
CA THR A 57 18.17 15.82 2.62
C THR A 57 17.46 16.99 3.29
N ARG A 58 17.70 18.19 2.79
CA ARG A 58 16.90 19.36 3.14
C ARG A 58 15.70 19.44 2.20
N MET A 59 14.49 19.37 2.75
CA MET A 59 13.27 19.62 2.01
C MET A 59 12.79 21.06 2.27
N VAL A 60 12.47 21.78 1.20
CA VAL A 60 11.84 23.10 1.26
C VAL A 60 10.48 23.00 0.59
N ASN A 61 9.44 23.29 1.35
CA ASN A 61 8.08 23.44 0.84
C ASN A 61 7.77 24.94 0.71
N THR A 62 7.30 25.36 -0.45
CA THR A 62 6.84 26.73 -0.70
C THR A 62 5.41 26.70 -1.18
N SER A 63 4.51 27.30 -0.43
CA SER A 63 3.09 27.42 -0.77
C SER A 63 2.79 28.83 -1.31
N TYR A 64 2.06 28.89 -2.41
CA TYR A 64 1.69 30.13 -3.10
C TYR A 64 0.18 30.35 -2.95
N PHE A 65 -0.17 31.45 -2.29
CA PHE A 65 -1.54 31.83 -2.02
C PHE A 65 -2.04 32.88 -3.02
N SER A 66 -3.32 32.88 -3.30
CA SER A 66 -3.96 33.86 -4.19
C SER A 66 -4.00 35.27 -3.62
N SER A 67 -3.99 35.40 -2.29
CA SER A 67 -3.97 36.67 -1.55
C SER A 67 -3.43 36.51 -0.13
N ALA A 68 -3.15 37.60 0.55
CA ALA A 68 -2.77 37.62 1.95
C ALA A 68 -3.88 37.08 2.87
N GLU A 69 -5.11 37.41 2.55
CA GLU A 69 -6.29 36.93 3.27
C GLU A 69 -6.45 35.41 3.18
N ALA A 70 -6.17 34.81 2.01
CA ALA A 70 -6.15 33.37 1.84
C ALA A 70 -5.06 32.69 2.68
N LEU A 71 -3.87 33.27 2.76
CA LEU A 71 -2.81 32.82 3.65
C LEU A 71 -3.24 32.87 5.13
N GLU A 72 -3.80 34.01 5.57
CA GLU A 72 -4.24 34.19 6.95
C GLU A 72 -5.34 33.18 7.33
N GLN A 73 -6.27 32.90 6.43
CA GLN A 73 -7.33 31.89 6.61
C GLN A 73 -6.73 30.49 6.82
N VAL A 74 -5.83 30.07 5.96
CA VAL A 74 -5.19 28.74 6.05
C VAL A 74 -4.34 28.61 7.31
N VAL A 75 -3.62 29.65 7.70
CA VAL A 75 -2.87 29.70 8.97
C VAL A 75 -3.80 29.60 10.17
N ALA A 76 -4.93 30.33 10.15
CA ALA A 76 -5.93 30.30 11.24
C ALA A 76 -6.59 28.92 11.39
N MET A 77 -6.67 28.14 10.32
CA MET A 77 -7.15 26.75 10.33
C MET A 77 -6.11 25.75 10.91
N GLY A 78 -4.94 26.21 11.33
CA GLY A 78 -3.91 25.36 11.93
C GLY A 78 -2.98 24.66 10.94
N ALA A 79 -2.89 25.14 9.70
CA ALA A 79 -2.07 24.51 8.65
C ALA A 79 -0.59 24.39 9.04
N ILE A 80 -0.05 25.35 9.79
CA ILE A 80 1.37 25.30 10.25
C ILE A 80 1.58 24.11 11.18
N GLU A 81 0.71 23.94 12.18
CA GLU A 81 0.83 22.83 13.12
C GLU A 81 0.54 21.48 12.45
N GLY A 82 -0.46 21.42 11.55
CA GLY A 82 -0.72 20.25 10.74
C GLY A 82 0.47 19.84 9.86
N THR A 83 1.13 20.80 9.23
CA THR A 83 2.35 20.56 8.44
C THR A 83 3.49 20.04 9.31
N LYS A 84 3.72 20.63 10.51
CA LYS A 84 4.75 20.12 11.43
C LYS A 84 4.46 18.69 11.88
N MET A 85 3.21 18.37 12.20
CA MET A 85 2.81 17.01 12.56
C MET A 85 3.04 16.02 11.39
N ALA A 86 2.68 16.40 10.17
CA ALA A 86 2.94 15.57 9.00
C ALA A 86 4.45 15.37 8.76
N MET A 87 5.25 16.44 8.87
CA MET A 87 6.70 16.37 8.70
C MET A 87 7.37 15.50 9.78
N SER A 88 6.89 15.51 11.02
CA SER A 88 7.45 14.67 12.08
C SER A 88 7.30 13.17 11.84
N GLN A 89 6.43 12.76 10.92
CA GLN A 89 6.24 11.35 10.54
C GLN A 89 7.23 10.89 9.44
N LEU A 90 7.84 11.83 8.71
CA LEU A 90 8.76 11.51 7.61
C LEU A 90 9.99 10.72 8.06
N ASP A 91 10.55 11.05 9.21
CA ASP A 91 11.76 10.36 9.72
C ASP A 91 11.47 8.88 9.98
N ALA A 92 10.30 8.55 10.50
CA ALA A 92 9.88 7.17 10.69
C ALA A 92 9.75 6.44 9.35
N VAL A 93 9.07 7.05 8.37
CA VAL A 93 8.91 6.48 7.02
C VAL A 93 10.27 6.26 6.35
N LEU A 94 11.18 7.23 6.45
CA LEU A 94 12.53 7.11 5.89
C LEU A 94 13.36 6.04 6.59
N GLN A 95 13.21 5.87 7.90
CA GLN A 95 13.87 4.80 8.63
C GLN A 95 13.34 3.44 8.17
N ASP A 96 12.04 3.31 7.99
CA ASP A 96 11.42 2.10 7.48
C ASP A 96 11.91 1.75 6.08
N LEU A 97 12.00 2.73 5.18
CA LEU A 97 12.55 2.52 3.84
C LEU A 97 14.03 2.08 3.88
N ARG A 98 14.83 2.62 4.83
CA ARG A 98 16.20 2.16 5.04
C ARG A 98 16.24 0.72 5.56
N ASP A 99 15.37 0.38 6.48
CA ASP A 99 15.29 -0.97 7.03
C ASP A 99 14.86 -1.98 5.96
N TYR A 100 13.95 -1.61 5.05
CA TYR A 100 13.62 -2.41 3.86
C TYR A 100 14.81 -2.54 2.90
N ALA A 101 15.49 -1.44 2.60
CA ALA A 101 16.69 -1.47 1.75
C ALA A 101 17.79 -2.37 2.32
N GLN A 102 17.79 -2.62 3.63
CA GLN A 102 18.68 -3.56 4.33
C GLN A 102 18.11 -4.99 4.43
N GLY A 103 16.97 -5.26 3.80
CA GLY A 103 16.34 -6.58 3.80
C GLY A 103 15.65 -6.98 5.11
N LYS A 104 15.19 -6.01 5.91
CA LYS A 104 14.60 -6.25 7.24
C LYS A 104 13.13 -6.68 7.25
N GLY A 105 12.64 -7.29 6.17
CA GLY A 105 11.37 -8.00 6.23
C GLY A 105 10.11 -7.17 5.96
N THR A 106 8.97 -7.81 6.20
CA THR A 106 7.64 -7.26 6.00
C THR A 106 7.24 -6.39 7.18
N ARG A 107 6.76 -5.18 6.90
CA ARG A 107 6.22 -4.29 7.91
C ARG A 107 4.71 -4.25 7.86
N VAL A 108 4.09 -4.26 9.03
CA VAL A 108 2.65 -4.07 9.23
C VAL A 108 2.40 -2.82 10.04
N GLU A 109 1.57 -1.93 9.55
CA GLU A 109 1.25 -0.65 10.16
C GLU A 109 -0.26 -0.48 10.30
N LEU A 110 -0.71 -0.22 11.52
CA LEU A 110 -2.10 0.12 11.83
C LEU A 110 -2.31 1.60 11.54
N LEU A 111 -3.12 1.92 10.53
CA LEU A 111 -3.37 3.32 10.16
C LEU A 111 -4.52 3.92 10.96
N ASP A 112 -5.59 3.14 11.15
CA ASP A 112 -6.75 3.49 11.96
C ASP A 112 -7.51 2.21 12.40
N ASP A 113 -8.75 2.35 12.87
CA ASP A 113 -9.54 1.22 13.37
C ASP A 113 -9.90 0.18 12.30
N THR A 114 -9.84 0.52 11.02
CA THR A 114 -10.22 -0.38 9.92
C THR A 114 -9.13 -0.58 8.86
N HIS A 115 -8.07 0.23 8.86
CA HIS A 115 -7.04 0.16 7.82
C HIS A 115 -5.71 -0.33 8.35
N VAL A 116 -5.13 -1.27 7.61
CA VAL A 116 -3.77 -1.80 7.83
C VAL A 116 -2.98 -1.65 6.53
N ARG A 117 -1.77 -1.16 6.65
CA ARG A 117 -0.81 -1.13 5.55
C ARG A 117 0.28 -2.17 5.77
N ILE A 118 0.53 -2.97 4.75
CA ILE A 118 1.63 -3.93 4.71
C ILE A 118 2.59 -3.49 3.62
N THR A 119 3.87 -3.43 3.94
CA THR A 119 4.92 -3.05 2.99
C THR A 119 6.07 -4.02 3.03
N ARG A 120 6.65 -4.30 1.86
CA ARG A 120 7.84 -5.13 1.67
C ARG A 120 8.64 -4.64 0.46
N LEU A 121 9.93 -4.41 0.63
CA LEU A 121 10.84 -4.23 -0.50
C LEU A 121 11.25 -5.59 -1.03
N VAL A 122 11.01 -5.81 -2.30
CA VAL A 122 11.30 -7.07 -3.01
C VAL A 122 12.38 -6.80 -4.05
N ASN A 123 13.44 -7.63 -4.06
CA ASN A 123 14.55 -7.49 -5.00
C ASN A 123 14.17 -8.07 -6.38
N GLY A 124 13.54 -7.27 -7.18
CA GLY A 124 13.12 -7.65 -8.54
C GLY A 124 12.30 -6.55 -9.22
N PRO A 125 12.29 -6.53 -10.56
CA PRO A 125 11.56 -5.53 -11.32
C PRO A 125 10.05 -5.73 -11.18
N ARG A 126 9.32 -4.63 -11.19
CA ARG A 126 7.86 -4.59 -10.99
C ARG A 126 7.08 -5.53 -11.90
N GLU A 127 7.48 -5.66 -13.15
CA GLU A 127 6.83 -6.55 -14.11
C GLU A 127 6.89 -8.02 -13.68
N LEU A 128 8.02 -8.45 -13.10
CA LEU A 128 8.15 -9.81 -12.58
C LEU A 128 7.34 -9.98 -11.29
N VAL A 129 7.38 -9.00 -10.40
CA VAL A 129 6.58 -8.99 -9.15
C VAL A 129 5.09 -9.00 -9.50
N TRP A 130 4.66 -8.18 -10.46
CA TRP A 130 3.29 -8.19 -10.95
C TRP A 130 2.89 -9.56 -11.49
N ARG A 131 3.72 -10.13 -12.35
CA ARG A 131 3.48 -11.46 -12.92
C ARG A 131 3.37 -12.53 -11.85
N ALA A 132 4.23 -12.45 -10.82
CA ALA A 132 4.19 -13.39 -9.70
C ALA A 132 2.87 -13.35 -8.92
N HIS A 133 2.18 -12.21 -8.88
CA HIS A 133 0.87 -12.05 -8.23
C HIS A 133 -0.31 -12.40 -9.14
N HIS A 134 -0.12 -12.41 -10.48
CA HIS A 134 -1.20 -12.52 -11.46
C HIS A 134 -1.06 -13.70 -12.42
N ASP A 135 -0.15 -14.63 -12.14
CA ASP A 135 0.03 -15.91 -12.86
C ASP A 135 -0.18 -17.04 -11.86
N ALA A 136 -1.23 -17.85 -12.06
CA ALA A 136 -1.63 -18.90 -11.14
C ALA A 136 -0.50 -19.92 -10.84
N GLU A 137 0.31 -20.25 -11.84
CA GLU A 137 1.43 -21.18 -11.68
C GLU A 137 2.61 -20.55 -10.91
N LEU A 138 2.76 -19.24 -10.99
CA LEU A 138 3.73 -18.53 -10.16
C LEU A 138 3.22 -18.33 -8.74
N VAL A 139 1.95 -17.95 -8.54
CA VAL A 139 1.33 -17.82 -7.21
C VAL A 139 1.54 -19.08 -6.38
N LYS A 140 1.33 -20.26 -6.97
CA LYS A 140 1.54 -21.56 -6.32
C LYS A 140 2.98 -21.83 -5.87
N LYS A 141 3.98 -21.11 -6.38
CA LYS A 141 5.39 -21.31 -6.00
C LYS A 141 5.79 -20.55 -4.75
N TRP A 142 5.14 -19.46 -4.45
CA TRP A 142 5.57 -18.60 -3.34
C TRP A 142 4.52 -18.39 -2.25
N MET A 143 3.24 -18.43 -2.59
CA MET A 143 2.15 -18.23 -1.62
C MET A 143 1.67 -19.59 -1.06
N LEU A 144 2.60 -20.35 -0.46
CA LEU A 144 2.34 -21.74 -0.06
C LEU A 144 1.62 -21.90 1.28
N GLY A 145 1.46 -20.83 2.06
CA GLY A 145 0.97 -20.93 3.43
C GLY A 145 2.06 -21.38 4.41
N PRO A 146 1.69 -21.78 5.64
CA PRO A 146 2.62 -22.27 6.66
C PRO A 146 3.37 -23.55 6.21
N ASP A 147 4.44 -23.91 6.91
CA ASP A 147 5.16 -25.16 6.67
C ASP A 147 4.23 -26.36 6.83
N GLY A 148 4.32 -27.30 5.88
CA GLY A 148 3.43 -28.46 5.83
C GLY A 148 2.09 -28.21 5.15
N TRP A 149 1.93 -27.06 4.48
CA TRP A 149 0.76 -26.73 3.67
C TRP A 149 1.15 -26.55 2.20
N GLU A 150 0.21 -26.82 1.32
CA GLU A 150 0.36 -26.53 -0.11
C GLU A 150 -0.85 -25.76 -0.65
N MET A 151 -0.62 -24.97 -1.70
CA MET A 151 -1.72 -24.35 -2.43
C MET A 151 -2.31 -25.35 -3.45
N THR A 152 -3.50 -25.82 -3.17
CA THR A 152 -4.19 -26.81 -3.99
C THR A 152 -4.91 -26.20 -5.20
N GLU A 153 -5.35 -24.95 -5.07
CA GLU A 153 -6.02 -24.20 -6.14
C GLU A 153 -5.52 -22.76 -6.17
N SER A 154 -5.28 -22.24 -7.37
CA SER A 154 -5.10 -20.81 -7.61
C SER A 154 -5.82 -20.44 -8.90
N VAL A 155 -6.82 -19.58 -8.78
CA VAL A 155 -7.53 -18.94 -9.88
C VAL A 155 -7.28 -17.45 -9.76
N VAL A 156 -6.75 -16.86 -10.80
CA VAL A 156 -6.37 -15.43 -10.83
C VAL A 156 -7.30 -14.67 -11.76
N GLY A 157 -7.89 -13.58 -11.23
CA GLY A 157 -8.62 -12.62 -12.04
C GLY A 157 -7.68 -11.60 -12.67
N THR A 158 -7.92 -11.21 -13.93
CA THR A 158 -7.04 -10.32 -14.70
C THR A 158 -7.69 -9.02 -15.12
N LYS A 159 -8.98 -8.86 -14.90
CA LYS A 159 -9.74 -7.63 -15.22
C LYS A 159 -10.87 -7.41 -14.22
N PRO A 160 -11.38 -6.18 -14.10
CA PRO A 160 -12.55 -5.89 -13.27
C PRO A 160 -13.75 -6.80 -13.59
N GLY A 161 -14.37 -7.32 -12.53
CA GLY A 161 -15.48 -8.29 -12.61
C GLY A 161 -15.05 -9.76 -12.64
N ASP A 162 -13.78 -10.07 -12.86
CA ASP A 162 -13.27 -11.43 -12.68
C ASP A 162 -13.27 -11.80 -11.20
N THR A 163 -13.43 -13.09 -10.90
CA THR A 163 -13.23 -13.64 -9.56
C THR A 163 -11.85 -14.27 -9.43
N TYR A 164 -11.31 -14.27 -8.22
CA TYR A 164 -10.14 -15.07 -7.90
C TYR A 164 -10.43 -16.03 -6.75
N ARG A 165 -9.63 -17.09 -6.65
CA ARG A 165 -9.71 -18.08 -5.58
C ARG A 165 -8.36 -18.71 -5.34
N ASN A 166 -7.96 -18.77 -4.08
CA ASN A 166 -6.77 -19.47 -3.62
C ASN A 166 -7.15 -20.39 -2.47
N SER A 167 -6.72 -21.65 -2.52
CA SER A 167 -7.06 -22.66 -1.51
C SER A 167 -5.82 -23.40 -1.07
N TRP A 168 -5.76 -23.73 0.21
CA TRP A 168 -4.65 -24.46 0.84
C TRP A 168 -5.16 -25.68 1.58
N ALA A 169 -4.33 -26.72 1.59
CA ALA A 169 -4.56 -27.93 2.36
C ALA A 169 -3.26 -28.39 3.03
N PRO A 170 -3.36 -29.06 4.19
CA PRO A 170 -2.20 -29.65 4.84
C PRO A 170 -1.67 -30.85 4.01
N VAL A 171 -0.35 -31.08 4.08
CA VAL A 171 0.31 -32.20 3.41
C VAL A 171 1.02 -33.12 4.42
N GLY A 172 1.14 -34.41 4.06
CA GLY A 172 1.76 -35.40 4.93
C GLY A 172 1.02 -35.59 6.24
N ASP A 173 1.75 -35.54 7.36
CA ASP A 173 1.21 -35.71 8.70
C ASP A 173 0.79 -34.37 9.36
N THR A 174 0.72 -33.27 8.59
CA THR A 174 0.31 -31.97 9.09
C THR A 174 -1.19 -31.97 9.40
N GLU A 175 -1.56 -31.65 10.64
CA GLU A 175 -2.95 -31.51 11.04
C GLU A 175 -3.49 -30.12 10.67
N GLY A 176 -4.76 -30.05 10.29
CA GLY A 176 -5.48 -28.81 10.01
C GLY A 176 -6.62 -29.01 9.03
N GLU A 177 -7.56 -28.06 9.04
CA GLU A 177 -8.66 -28.05 8.07
C GLU A 177 -8.27 -27.22 6.85
N PRO A 178 -8.54 -27.70 5.62
CA PRO A 178 -8.34 -26.91 4.42
C PRO A 178 -9.03 -25.56 4.52
N PHE A 179 -8.38 -24.51 4.03
CA PHE A 179 -8.95 -23.16 4.00
C PHE A 179 -8.66 -22.50 2.65
N GLY A 180 -9.32 -21.40 2.41
CA GLY A 180 -9.05 -20.60 1.20
C GLY A 180 -9.70 -19.24 1.27
N PHE A 181 -9.28 -18.41 0.34
CA PHE A 181 -9.81 -17.08 0.14
C PHE A 181 -10.34 -16.92 -1.28
N GLU A 182 -11.38 -16.12 -1.41
CA GLU A 182 -12.00 -15.79 -2.70
C GLU A 182 -12.43 -14.33 -2.71
N GLY A 183 -12.52 -13.76 -3.90
CA GLY A 183 -12.98 -12.39 -4.06
C GLY A 183 -13.20 -12.00 -5.51
N GLU A 184 -13.45 -10.73 -5.71
CA GLU A 184 -13.68 -10.10 -7.00
C GLU A 184 -12.59 -9.05 -7.27
N VAL A 185 -12.15 -8.97 -8.51
CA VAL A 185 -11.25 -7.92 -8.99
C VAL A 185 -12.06 -6.68 -9.31
N LEU A 186 -11.77 -5.57 -8.63
CA LEU A 186 -12.47 -4.29 -8.79
C LEU A 186 -11.72 -3.33 -9.72
N LEU A 187 -10.39 -3.37 -9.70
CA LEU A 187 -9.53 -2.52 -10.52
C LEU A 187 -8.25 -3.27 -10.90
N VAL A 188 -7.78 -3.03 -12.13
CA VAL A 188 -6.45 -3.45 -12.59
C VAL A 188 -5.82 -2.31 -13.39
N ASP A 189 -4.68 -1.84 -12.95
CA ASP A 189 -3.77 -0.93 -13.65
C ASP A 189 -2.38 -1.60 -13.71
N ALA A 190 -2.27 -2.55 -14.64
CA ALA A 190 -1.06 -3.35 -14.77
C ALA A 190 0.13 -2.51 -15.31
N PRO A 191 1.33 -2.71 -14.79
CA PRO A 191 1.76 -3.58 -13.70
C PRO A 191 1.88 -2.86 -12.33
N ARG A 192 1.04 -1.88 -12.05
CA ARG A 192 1.19 -0.95 -10.93
C ARG A 192 0.24 -1.18 -9.77
N ARG A 193 -1.03 -1.48 -10.05
CA ARG A 193 -2.07 -1.51 -9.03
C ARG A 193 -3.16 -2.54 -9.33
N ALA A 194 -3.62 -3.24 -8.30
CA ALA A 194 -4.82 -4.05 -8.35
C ALA A 194 -5.63 -3.86 -7.06
N VAL A 195 -6.96 -3.76 -7.21
CA VAL A 195 -7.88 -3.69 -6.07
C VAL A 195 -8.81 -4.89 -6.14
N THR A 196 -8.90 -5.63 -5.02
CA THR A 196 -9.72 -6.82 -4.90
C THR A 196 -10.51 -6.81 -3.61
N THR A 197 -11.68 -7.47 -3.60
CA THR A 197 -12.32 -7.87 -2.34
C THR A 197 -11.75 -9.22 -1.89
N GLU A 198 -11.85 -9.54 -0.60
CA GLU A 198 -11.43 -10.84 -0.08
C GLU A 198 -12.33 -11.31 1.07
N ARG A 199 -12.65 -12.59 1.07
CA ARG A 199 -13.28 -13.29 2.19
C ARG A 199 -12.80 -14.73 2.26
N MET A 200 -12.93 -15.33 3.43
CA MET A 200 -12.72 -16.77 3.58
C MET A 200 -13.80 -17.55 2.82
N GLN A 201 -13.38 -18.57 2.08
CA GLN A 201 -14.29 -19.45 1.33
C GLN A 201 -15.33 -20.11 2.22
N GLY A 202 -16.55 -20.25 1.70
CA GLY A 202 -17.66 -20.87 2.42
C GLY A 202 -18.32 -19.95 3.46
N THR A 203 -17.79 -18.76 3.70
CA THR A 203 -18.39 -17.77 4.59
C THR A 203 -19.29 -16.80 3.85
N LYS A 204 -20.31 -16.27 4.54
CA LYS A 204 -21.15 -15.16 4.06
C LYS A 204 -20.83 -13.85 4.80
N GLY A 205 -19.69 -13.81 5.47
CA GLY A 205 -19.26 -12.66 6.25
C GLY A 205 -18.91 -11.45 5.39
N PRO A 206 -18.62 -10.32 6.05
CA PRO A 206 -18.12 -9.13 5.38
C PRO A 206 -16.79 -9.43 4.67
N GLN A 207 -16.52 -8.67 3.62
CA GLN A 207 -15.27 -8.78 2.84
C GLN A 207 -14.30 -7.69 3.28
N THR A 208 -13.01 -7.96 3.16
CA THR A 208 -11.97 -6.93 3.15
C THR A 208 -11.82 -6.35 1.76
N LEU A 209 -11.26 -5.16 1.67
CA LEU A 209 -10.80 -4.56 0.42
C LEU A 209 -9.28 -4.52 0.45
N ASN A 210 -8.63 -5.11 -0.55
CA ASN A 210 -7.18 -5.17 -0.67
C ASN A 210 -6.73 -4.32 -1.86
N ASP A 211 -5.90 -3.31 -1.61
CA ASP A 211 -5.32 -2.41 -2.62
C ASP A 211 -3.82 -2.66 -2.72
N LEU A 212 -3.42 -3.48 -3.68
CA LEU A 212 -2.03 -3.77 -4.00
C LEU A 212 -1.45 -2.66 -4.87
N ASN A 213 -0.32 -2.09 -4.44
CA ASN A 213 0.44 -1.13 -5.22
C ASN A 213 1.91 -1.57 -5.34
N LEU A 214 2.48 -1.42 -6.53
CA LEU A 214 3.87 -1.78 -6.84
C LEU A 214 4.62 -0.54 -7.33
N TYR A 215 5.65 -0.13 -6.58
CA TYR A 215 6.52 1.00 -6.91
C TYR A 215 7.92 0.48 -7.16
N GLU A 216 8.48 0.74 -8.35
CA GLU A 216 9.83 0.30 -8.70
C GLU A 216 10.81 1.46 -8.67
N GLU A 217 11.97 1.20 -8.06
CA GLU A 217 13.13 2.07 -8.11
C GLU A 217 14.40 1.20 -8.08
N ASP A 218 15.35 1.49 -8.97
CA ASP A 218 16.66 0.83 -9.07
C ASP A 218 16.60 -0.71 -9.16
N GLY A 219 15.56 -1.23 -9.83
CA GLY A 219 15.39 -2.68 -10.04
C GLY A 219 14.84 -3.44 -8.84
N ALA A 220 14.46 -2.75 -7.77
CA ALA A 220 13.70 -3.30 -6.66
C ALA A 220 12.25 -2.76 -6.68
N THR A 221 11.33 -3.51 -6.13
CA THR A 221 9.92 -3.15 -6.08
C THR A 221 9.44 -3.05 -4.63
N LEU A 222 8.95 -1.88 -4.25
CA LEU A 222 8.20 -1.71 -3.01
C LEU A 222 6.77 -2.21 -3.24
N VAL A 223 6.45 -3.32 -2.60
CA VAL A 223 5.09 -3.88 -2.55
C VAL A 223 4.36 -3.24 -1.37
N THR A 224 3.23 -2.62 -1.63
CA THR A 224 2.36 -2.05 -0.60
C THR A 224 0.96 -2.63 -0.75
N VAL A 225 0.43 -3.20 0.31
CA VAL A 225 -0.96 -3.67 0.37
C VAL A 225 -1.69 -2.86 1.45
N LEU A 226 -2.66 -2.05 1.03
CA LEU A 226 -3.58 -1.41 1.96
C LEU A 226 -4.81 -2.31 2.09
N ILE A 227 -5.12 -2.74 3.31
CA ILE A 227 -6.26 -3.58 3.61
C ILE A 227 -7.28 -2.76 4.41
N GLU A 228 -8.49 -2.67 3.89
CA GLU A 228 -9.64 -2.12 4.62
C GLU A 228 -10.50 -3.27 5.16
N TYR A 229 -10.64 -3.32 6.46
CA TYR A 229 -11.48 -4.27 7.19
C TYR A 229 -12.87 -3.67 7.46
N PRO A 230 -13.92 -4.51 7.56
CA PRO A 230 -15.27 -4.04 7.82
C PRO A 230 -15.41 -3.33 9.18
N ASP A 231 -14.61 -3.75 10.17
CA ASP A 231 -14.58 -3.19 11.52
C ASP A 231 -13.27 -3.55 12.24
N LYS A 232 -13.07 -2.90 13.39
CA LYS A 232 -11.90 -3.07 14.24
C LYS A 232 -11.75 -4.49 14.79
N GLU A 233 -12.86 -5.14 15.16
CA GLU A 233 -12.85 -6.49 15.74
C GLU A 233 -12.35 -7.52 14.71
N THR A 234 -12.86 -7.45 13.50
CA THR A 234 -12.40 -8.28 12.36
C THR A 234 -10.92 -8.05 12.07
N ARG A 235 -10.47 -6.78 12.05
CA ARG A 235 -9.05 -6.45 11.86
C ARG A 235 -8.18 -7.10 12.94
N ASP A 236 -8.52 -6.89 14.21
CA ASP A 236 -7.73 -7.38 15.34
C ASP A 236 -7.69 -8.91 15.37
N MET A 237 -8.81 -9.57 15.06
CA MET A 237 -8.91 -11.04 14.96
C MET A 237 -7.98 -11.58 13.85
N ILE A 238 -8.00 -10.99 12.67
CA ILE A 238 -7.15 -11.45 11.54
C ILE A 238 -5.68 -11.20 11.84
N LEU A 239 -5.31 -10.05 12.37
CA LEU A 239 -3.91 -9.78 12.73
C LEU A 239 -3.38 -10.74 13.81
N ALA A 240 -4.23 -11.16 14.74
CA ALA A 240 -3.86 -12.14 15.78
C ALA A 240 -3.55 -13.54 15.24
N THR A 241 -3.89 -13.85 13.98
CA THR A 241 -3.55 -15.14 13.35
C THR A 241 -2.09 -15.30 12.96
N GLY A 242 -1.25 -14.26 13.10
CA GLY A 242 0.14 -14.28 12.64
C GLY A 242 0.30 -14.02 11.14
N MET A 243 -0.69 -13.37 10.51
CA MET A 243 -0.69 -13.06 9.07
C MET A 243 0.62 -12.37 8.61
N ALA A 244 1.19 -11.47 9.42
CA ALA A 244 2.41 -10.75 9.09
C ALA A 244 3.62 -11.68 8.89
N ASP A 245 3.79 -12.66 9.77
CA ASP A 245 4.88 -13.64 9.69
C ASP A 245 4.71 -14.55 8.47
N GLY A 246 3.48 -14.99 8.19
CA GLY A 246 3.17 -15.78 6.99
C GLY A 246 3.40 -15.01 5.69
N MET A 247 3.15 -13.70 5.67
CA MET A 247 3.46 -12.86 4.52
C MET A 247 4.98 -12.69 4.32
N GLU A 248 5.76 -12.53 5.39
CA GLU A 248 7.23 -12.45 5.27
C GLU A 248 7.80 -13.74 4.68
N GLU A 249 7.37 -14.90 5.15
CA GLU A 249 7.80 -16.18 4.58
C GLU A 249 7.43 -16.30 3.10
N SER A 250 6.23 -15.85 2.72
CA SER A 250 5.78 -15.87 1.33
C SER A 250 6.62 -14.93 0.46
N PHE A 251 6.91 -13.72 0.89
CA PHE A 251 7.79 -12.80 0.16
C PHE A 251 9.25 -13.31 0.06
N ALA A 252 9.78 -13.94 1.11
CA ALA A 252 11.09 -14.56 1.06
C ALA A 252 11.14 -15.71 0.03
N ARG A 253 10.05 -16.49 -0.11
CA ARG A 253 9.91 -17.51 -1.17
C ARG A 253 9.78 -16.87 -2.55
N LEU A 254 9.02 -15.77 -2.69
CA LEU A 254 8.92 -15.03 -3.94
C LEU A 254 10.31 -14.65 -4.48
N GLU A 255 11.14 -14.05 -3.66
CA GLU A 255 12.51 -13.68 -4.02
C GLU A 255 13.35 -14.90 -4.43
N ARG A 256 13.29 -15.97 -3.66
CA ARG A 256 14.08 -17.18 -3.90
C ARG A 256 13.62 -18.01 -5.09
N GLU A 257 12.31 -18.26 -5.20
CA GLU A 257 11.75 -19.23 -6.15
C GLU A 257 11.32 -18.63 -7.50
N VAL A 258 11.02 -17.32 -7.52
CA VAL A 258 10.44 -16.67 -8.70
C VAL A 258 11.35 -15.58 -9.27
N LEU A 259 11.99 -14.79 -8.43
CA LEU A 259 12.74 -13.62 -8.87
C LEU A 259 14.24 -13.85 -9.02
N SER A 260 14.79 -14.94 -8.43
CA SER A 260 16.20 -15.27 -8.59
C SER A 260 16.54 -15.62 -10.05
N PRO A 261 17.72 -15.21 -10.56
CA PRO A 261 18.12 -15.38 -11.96
C PRO A 261 18.13 -16.84 -12.46
N SER A 262 18.15 -17.82 -11.58
CA SER A 262 18.14 -19.25 -11.90
C SER A 262 16.77 -19.79 -12.35
N SER A 263 15.70 -19.01 -12.25
CA SER A 263 14.33 -19.43 -12.61
C SER A 263 13.92 -19.07 -14.05
N CYS A 264 14.79 -18.45 -14.82
CA CYS A 264 14.55 -18.02 -16.20
C CYS A 264 15.28 -18.90 -17.23
N SER A 265 15.29 -20.24 -17.05
CA SER A 265 15.82 -21.20 -18.06
C SER A 265 14.70 -21.94 -18.76
#